data_abda448d0a80dead1d9cbb531bfee88f
#
_entry.id   abda448d0a80dead1d9cbb531bfee88f
#
_cell.length_a   1.000
_cell.length_b   1.000
_cell.length_c   1.000
_cell.angle_alpha   90.00
_cell.angle_beta   90.00
_cell.angle_gamma   90.00
#
_symmetry.space_group_name_H-M   'P 1'
#
loop_
_entity.id
_entity.type
_entity.pdbx_description
1 polymer ?
#
loop_
_entity_poly.entity_id
_entity_poly.type
_entity_poly.pdbx_seq_one_letter_code
_entity_poly.pdbx_strand_id
1 'polypeptide(L)'
;IPDVMYFNSFSGFMKSNRDVIVFDQRGTGQSQPSLACPEADQFYMDVLNIALPRDEFLTGENSAWQKCRERLVSENIELEEYSSVTSAADADDLRRALNIEKWNLFGISYGTRLALTIMRDYPQGVRSAVLDSVFPLPETLAS
;
A
#
# COMPACT_ATOMS: atom_id res chain seq x y z
N ILE A 1 -1.12 11.51 -7.42
CA ILE A 1 0.15 11.77 -8.16
C ILE A 1 1.24 11.37 -7.21
N PRO A 2 2.06 10.31 -7.52
CA PRO A 2 3.21 10.00 -6.70
C PRO A 2 4.04 11.28 -6.56
N ASP A 3 4.39 11.62 -5.34
CA ASP A 3 5.03 12.88 -5.01
C ASP A 3 6.28 13.08 -5.87
N VAL A 4 6.41 14.23 -6.49
CA VAL A 4 7.55 14.61 -7.35
C VAL A 4 8.90 14.40 -6.63
N MET A 5 8.91 14.44 -5.28
CA MET A 5 10.08 14.11 -4.47
C MET A 5 10.55 12.66 -4.63
N TYR A 6 9.65 11.69 -4.76
CA TYR A 6 10.02 10.31 -5.04
C TYR A 6 10.59 10.14 -6.45
N PHE A 7 10.03 10.83 -7.43
CA PHE A 7 10.55 10.80 -8.80
C PHE A 7 12.00 11.28 -8.91
N ASN A 8 12.40 12.30 -8.15
CA ASN A 8 13.79 12.76 -8.13
C ASN A 8 14.76 11.73 -7.55
N SER A 9 14.34 10.96 -6.54
CA SER A 9 15.14 9.85 -6.00
C SER A 9 15.28 8.70 -7.00
N PHE A 10 14.29 8.50 -7.88
CA PHE A 10 14.31 7.51 -8.95
C PHE A 10 15.03 7.97 -10.23
N SER A 11 15.50 9.23 -10.30
CA SER A 11 16.18 9.75 -11.49
C SER A 11 17.37 8.91 -11.94
N GLY A 12 18.05 8.22 -11.01
CA GLY A 12 19.12 7.28 -11.30
C GLY A 12 18.66 6.04 -12.09
N PHE A 13 17.48 5.50 -11.73
CA PHE A 13 16.88 4.35 -12.43
C PHE A 13 16.35 4.76 -13.80
N MET A 14 15.76 5.94 -13.94
CA MET A 14 15.28 6.47 -15.22
C MET A 14 16.41 6.70 -16.23
N LYS A 15 17.64 6.94 -15.77
CA LYS A 15 18.83 7.05 -16.61
C LYS A 15 19.39 5.68 -17.07
N SER A 16 18.89 4.57 -16.55
CA SER A 16 19.39 3.22 -16.81
C SER A 16 18.90 2.60 -18.11
N ASN A 17 18.17 3.33 -18.96
CA ASN A 17 17.53 2.82 -20.18
C ASN A 17 16.58 1.63 -19.91
N ARG A 18 15.80 1.73 -18.82
CA ARG A 18 14.79 0.74 -18.40
C ARG A 18 13.47 1.44 -18.15
N ASP A 19 12.39 0.75 -18.43
CA ASP A 19 11.07 1.21 -18.02
C ASP A 19 10.91 1.10 -16.51
N VAL A 20 10.29 2.10 -15.92
CA VAL A 20 9.92 2.13 -14.49
C VAL A 20 8.40 2.15 -14.40
N ILE A 21 7.86 1.16 -13.71
CA ILE A 21 6.43 1.04 -13.47
C ILE A 21 6.16 1.40 -12.02
N VAL A 22 5.33 2.41 -11.82
CA VAL A 22 4.81 2.81 -10.51
C VAL A 22 3.30 2.67 -10.56
N PHE A 23 2.73 1.98 -9.59
CA PHE A 23 1.29 1.79 -9.50
C PHE A 23 0.79 1.99 -8.08
N ASP A 24 -0.43 2.46 -7.96
CA ASP A 24 -1.13 2.53 -6.68
C ASP A 24 -1.75 1.15 -6.39
N GLN A 25 -1.50 0.63 -5.21
CA GLN A 25 -2.11 -0.63 -4.78
C GLN A 25 -3.63 -0.46 -4.67
N ARG A 26 -4.37 -1.59 -4.69
CA ARG A 26 -5.82 -1.56 -4.45
C ARG A 26 -6.16 -0.74 -3.21
N GLY A 27 -7.18 0.09 -3.30
CA GLY A 27 -7.65 0.96 -2.22
C GLY A 27 -6.85 2.25 -2.00
N THR A 28 -5.73 2.44 -2.69
CA THR A 28 -4.85 3.62 -2.50
C THR A 28 -4.76 4.48 -3.75
N GLY A 29 -4.36 5.73 -3.57
CA GLY A 29 -4.07 6.68 -4.65
C GLY A 29 -5.21 6.83 -5.65
N GLN A 30 -4.94 6.52 -6.92
CA GLN A 30 -5.91 6.58 -8.02
C GLN A 30 -6.65 5.25 -8.25
N SER A 31 -6.23 4.17 -7.57
CA SER A 31 -6.87 2.86 -7.70
C SER A 31 -8.28 2.87 -7.09
N GLN A 32 -9.22 2.24 -7.80
CA GLN A 32 -10.62 2.19 -7.39
C GLN A 32 -11.06 0.74 -7.09
N PRO A 33 -12.00 0.55 -6.15
CA PRO A 33 -12.54 1.56 -5.24
C PRO A 33 -11.49 2.06 -4.22
N SER A 34 -11.63 3.31 -3.79
CA SER A 34 -10.71 3.93 -2.82
C SER A 34 -11.09 3.54 -1.38
N LEU A 35 -10.10 3.26 -0.55
CA LEU A 35 -10.27 3.09 0.90
C LEU A 35 -9.99 4.37 1.70
N ALA A 36 -9.98 5.54 1.07
CA ALA A 36 -9.79 6.80 1.78
C ALA A 36 -10.84 6.98 2.89
N CYS A 37 -10.39 7.51 4.02
CA CYS A 37 -11.21 7.72 5.22
C CYS A 37 -11.32 9.21 5.57
N PRO A 38 -12.10 9.99 4.83
CA PRO A 38 -12.27 11.42 5.12
C PRO A 38 -12.78 11.67 6.54
N GLU A 39 -13.47 10.70 7.14
CA GLU A 39 -13.94 10.78 8.52
C GLU A 39 -12.77 10.84 9.52
N ALA A 40 -11.71 10.09 9.28
CA ALA A 40 -10.49 10.12 10.08
C ALA A 40 -9.68 11.39 9.80
N ASP A 41 -9.54 11.77 8.54
CA ASP A 41 -8.86 13.01 8.15
C ASP A 41 -9.52 14.23 8.79
N GLN A 42 -10.85 14.29 8.77
CA GLN A 42 -11.60 15.37 9.41
C GLN A 42 -11.37 15.40 10.93
N PHE A 43 -11.41 14.24 11.59
CA PHE A 43 -11.12 14.18 13.02
C PHE A 43 -9.72 14.74 13.33
N TYR A 44 -8.68 14.35 12.59
CA TYR A 44 -7.33 14.85 12.81
C TYR A 44 -7.24 16.37 12.58
N MET A 45 -7.92 16.88 11.57
CA MET A 45 -7.97 18.34 11.32
C MET A 45 -8.68 19.09 12.44
N ASP A 46 -9.76 18.54 12.96
CA ASP A 46 -10.54 19.16 14.03
C ASP A 46 -9.75 19.25 15.34
N VAL A 47 -8.90 18.27 15.63
CA VAL A 47 -8.13 18.22 16.88
C VAL A 47 -6.71 18.77 16.77
N LEU A 48 -6.26 19.17 15.58
CA LEU A 48 -4.86 19.55 15.29
C LEU A 48 -4.31 20.62 16.26
N ASN A 49 -5.16 21.56 16.68
CA ASN A 49 -4.77 22.67 17.56
C ASN A 49 -5.39 22.57 18.97
N ILE A 50 -5.91 21.40 19.34
CA ILE A 50 -6.58 21.16 20.59
C ILE A 50 -5.75 20.21 21.45
N ALA A 51 -5.43 20.59 22.67
CA ALA A 51 -4.80 19.69 23.63
C ALA A 51 -5.86 18.76 24.23
N LEU A 52 -6.16 17.66 23.56
CA LEU A 52 -7.07 16.63 24.08
C LEU A 52 -6.36 15.71 25.06
N PRO A 53 -7.03 15.28 26.15
CA PRO A 53 -6.58 14.13 26.93
C PRO A 53 -6.47 12.89 26.03
N ARG A 54 -5.49 12.04 26.34
CA ARG A 54 -5.19 10.84 25.51
C ARG A 54 -6.41 9.95 25.30
N ASP A 55 -7.21 9.74 26.36
CA ASP A 55 -8.37 8.85 26.29
C ASP A 55 -9.48 9.43 25.38
N GLU A 56 -9.68 10.76 25.41
CA GLU A 56 -10.61 11.44 24.54
C GLU A 56 -10.14 11.38 23.08
N PHE A 57 -8.83 11.59 22.85
CA PHE A 57 -8.24 11.45 21.52
C PHE A 57 -8.45 10.04 20.95
N LEU A 58 -8.08 8.99 21.70
CA LEU A 58 -8.24 7.60 21.24
C LEU A 58 -9.71 7.22 21.01
N THR A 59 -10.63 7.72 21.83
CA THR A 59 -12.06 7.50 21.66
C THR A 59 -12.58 8.15 20.36
N GLY A 60 -12.18 9.41 20.12
CA GLY A 60 -12.55 10.13 18.90
C GLY A 60 -11.97 9.50 17.64
N GLU A 61 -10.69 9.13 17.69
CA GLU A 61 -9.99 8.44 16.61
C GLU A 61 -10.68 7.12 16.25
N ASN A 62 -10.93 6.26 17.23
CA ASN A 62 -11.63 4.99 17.02
C ASN A 62 -13.03 5.19 16.41
N SER A 63 -13.77 6.21 16.90
CA SER A 63 -15.08 6.54 16.35
C SER A 63 -15.00 6.96 14.87
N ALA A 64 -14.00 7.75 14.50
CA ALA A 64 -13.78 8.19 13.12
C ALA A 64 -13.45 7.00 12.19
N TRP A 65 -12.56 6.12 12.61
CA TRP A 65 -12.24 4.89 11.87
C TRP A 65 -13.44 3.94 11.75
N GLN A 66 -14.25 3.83 12.80
CA GLN A 66 -15.46 3.02 12.74
C GLN A 66 -16.46 3.55 11.71
N LYS A 67 -16.67 4.88 11.67
CA LYS A 67 -17.54 5.53 10.66
C LYS A 67 -17.04 5.27 9.24
N CYS A 68 -15.72 5.41 9.01
CA CYS A 68 -15.12 5.08 7.72
C CYS A 68 -15.42 3.62 7.33
N ARG A 69 -15.19 2.67 8.24
CA ARG A 69 -15.47 1.26 8.00
C ARG A 69 -16.96 1.01 7.66
N GLU A 70 -17.86 1.60 8.41
CA GLU A 70 -19.30 1.47 8.19
C GLU A 70 -19.72 2.02 6.81
N ARG A 71 -19.16 3.17 6.38
CA ARG A 71 -19.38 3.71 5.05
C ARG A 71 -18.87 2.76 3.96
N LEU A 72 -17.62 2.31 4.05
CA LEU A 72 -17.02 1.42 3.05
C LEU A 72 -17.82 0.12 2.90
N VAL A 73 -18.28 -0.46 4.01
CA VAL A 73 -19.15 -1.65 4.00
C VAL A 73 -20.51 -1.33 3.37
N SER A 74 -21.08 -0.15 3.65
CA SER A 74 -22.35 0.26 3.04
C SER A 74 -22.25 0.50 1.53
N GLU A 75 -21.05 0.81 1.04
CA GLU A 75 -20.71 0.92 -0.38
C GLU A 75 -20.40 -0.44 -1.04
N ASN A 76 -20.63 -1.55 -0.32
CA ASN A 76 -20.34 -2.93 -0.74
C ASN A 76 -18.86 -3.20 -1.03
N ILE A 77 -17.96 -2.53 -0.30
CA ILE A 77 -16.53 -2.79 -0.39
C ILE A 77 -16.18 -3.95 0.54
N GLU A 78 -15.66 -5.02 -0.03
CA GLU A 78 -15.22 -6.22 0.71
C GLU A 78 -13.81 -5.97 1.28
N LEU A 79 -13.73 -5.42 2.50
CA LEU A 79 -12.48 -5.00 3.12
C LEU A 79 -11.45 -6.13 3.29
N GLU A 80 -11.91 -7.38 3.37
CA GLU A 80 -11.05 -8.56 3.48
C GLU A 80 -10.19 -8.80 2.22
N GLU A 81 -10.63 -8.28 1.08
CA GLU A 81 -9.89 -8.33 -0.19
C GLU A 81 -8.71 -7.36 -0.27
N TYR A 82 -8.54 -6.48 0.73
CA TYR A 82 -7.47 -5.48 0.76
C TYR A 82 -6.31 -5.95 1.64
N SER A 83 -5.61 -6.97 1.16
CA SER A 83 -4.48 -7.58 1.85
C SER A 83 -3.19 -7.52 1.03
N SER A 84 -2.04 -7.78 1.67
CA SER A 84 -0.77 -7.90 0.93
C SER A 84 -0.78 -9.06 -0.07
N VAL A 85 -1.56 -10.12 0.19
CA VAL A 85 -1.67 -11.28 -0.69
C VAL A 85 -2.41 -10.90 -1.98
N THR A 86 -3.57 -10.25 -1.84
CA THR A 86 -4.35 -9.80 -2.99
C THR A 86 -3.63 -8.70 -3.77
N SER A 87 -2.93 -7.77 -3.09
CA SER A 87 -2.08 -6.77 -3.76
C SER A 87 -0.89 -7.39 -4.51
N ALA A 88 -0.35 -8.51 -4.02
CA ALA A 88 0.69 -9.25 -4.73
C ALA A 88 0.14 -9.95 -5.99
N ALA A 89 -1.09 -10.46 -5.93
CA ALA A 89 -1.79 -10.99 -7.10
C ALA A 89 -2.00 -9.92 -8.17
N ASP A 90 -2.49 -8.72 -7.77
CA ASP A 90 -2.64 -7.58 -8.70
C ASP A 90 -1.33 -7.22 -9.38
N ALA A 91 -0.23 -7.21 -8.62
CA ALA A 91 1.09 -6.91 -9.17
C ALA A 91 1.51 -7.94 -10.22
N ASP A 92 1.29 -9.25 -9.97
CA ASP A 92 1.60 -10.28 -10.97
C ASP A 92 0.67 -10.21 -12.19
N ASP A 93 -0.61 -9.89 -11.99
CA ASP A 93 -1.55 -9.67 -13.08
C ASP A 93 -1.15 -8.47 -13.93
N LEU A 94 -0.73 -7.36 -13.32
CA LEU A 94 -0.19 -6.20 -14.02
C LEU A 94 1.04 -6.58 -14.85
N ARG A 95 2.00 -7.31 -14.26
CA ARG A 95 3.18 -7.81 -14.97
C ARG A 95 2.79 -8.61 -16.21
N ARG A 96 1.84 -9.55 -16.06
CA ARG A 96 1.34 -10.39 -17.16
C ARG A 96 0.61 -9.59 -18.22
N ALA A 97 -0.24 -8.64 -17.81
CA ALA A 97 -0.98 -7.76 -18.72
C ALA A 97 -0.04 -6.90 -19.58
N LEU A 98 1.11 -6.51 -19.03
CA LEU A 98 2.16 -5.78 -19.73
C LEU A 98 3.11 -6.69 -20.55
N ASN A 99 2.88 -8.01 -20.57
CA ASN A 99 3.72 -9.01 -21.25
C ASN A 99 5.18 -9.00 -20.76
N ILE A 100 5.40 -8.70 -19.48
CA ILE A 100 6.72 -8.71 -18.85
C ILE A 100 6.97 -10.12 -18.30
N GLU A 101 7.99 -10.81 -18.82
CA GLU A 101 8.36 -12.13 -18.34
C GLU A 101 8.84 -12.09 -16.89
N LYS A 102 9.79 -11.21 -16.59
CA LYS A 102 10.33 -10.99 -15.24
C LYS A 102 10.67 -9.52 -15.03
N TRP A 103 10.32 -9.00 -13.89
CA TRP A 103 10.67 -7.65 -13.48
C TRP A 103 11.59 -7.61 -12.27
N ASN A 104 12.17 -6.44 -12.02
CA ASN A 104 12.88 -6.16 -10.78
C ASN A 104 11.92 -5.42 -9.86
N LEU A 105 11.95 -5.76 -8.58
CA LEU A 105 11.14 -5.09 -7.57
C LEU A 105 11.99 -4.07 -6.83
N PHE A 106 11.40 -2.93 -6.52
CA PHE A 106 11.96 -1.94 -5.62
C PHE A 106 10.89 -1.59 -4.58
N GLY A 107 11.13 -1.95 -3.33
CA GLY A 107 10.20 -1.70 -2.23
C GLY A 107 10.84 -0.84 -1.14
N ILE A 108 10.07 0.11 -0.60
CA ILE A 108 10.44 0.94 0.54
C ILE A 108 9.41 0.74 1.64
N SER A 109 9.84 0.56 2.90
CA SER A 109 8.97 0.42 4.06
C SER A 109 7.91 -0.68 3.83
N TYR A 110 6.60 -0.37 3.85
CA TYR A 110 5.54 -1.32 3.52
C TYR A 110 5.69 -1.96 2.12
N GLY A 111 6.25 -1.23 1.15
CA GLY A 111 6.55 -1.76 -0.18
C GLY A 111 7.51 -2.95 -0.16
N THR A 112 8.36 -3.05 0.87
CA THR A 112 9.22 -4.24 1.04
C THR A 112 8.41 -5.47 1.44
N ARG A 113 7.36 -5.30 2.28
CA ARG A 113 6.44 -6.38 2.64
C ARG A 113 5.67 -6.87 1.42
N LEU A 114 5.19 -5.97 0.57
CA LEU A 114 4.55 -6.35 -0.68
C LEU A 114 5.54 -7.09 -1.60
N ALA A 115 6.76 -6.58 -1.76
CA ALA A 115 7.79 -7.23 -2.57
C ALA A 115 8.12 -8.65 -2.05
N LEU A 116 8.24 -8.83 -0.73
CA LEU A 116 8.45 -10.14 -0.11
C LEU A 116 7.26 -11.09 -0.36
N THR A 117 6.03 -10.56 -0.32
CA THR A 117 4.82 -11.34 -0.64
C THR A 117 4.82 -11.76 -2.10
N ILE A 118 5.15 -10.87 -3.03
CA ILE A 118 5.29 -11.19 -4.46
C ILE A 118 6.37 -12.25 -4.68
N MET A 119 7.52 -12.11 -4.02
CA MET A 119 8.61 -13.10 -4.11
C MET A 119 8.23 -14.49 -3.58
N ARG A 120 7.38 -14.53 -2.54
CA ARG A 120 6.88 -15.78 -1.97
C ARG A 120 5.86 -16.45 -2.89
N ASP A 121 4.88 -15.69 -3.40
CA ASP A 121 3.70 -16.23 -4.07
C ASP A 121 3.87 -16.31 -5.60
N TYR A 122 4.70 -15.42 -6.19
CA TYR A 122 4.92 -15.29 -7.63
C TYR A 122 6.42 -15.24 -8.00
N PRO A 123 7.27 -16.15 -7.46
CA PRO A 123 8.73 -16.08 -7.64
C PRO A 123 9.17 -16.15 -9.10
N GLN A 124 8.39 -16.82 -9.97
CA GLN A 124 8.69 -16.97 -11.39
C GLN A 124 8.68 -15.63 -12.15
N GLY A 125 7.91 -14.64 -11.67
CA GLY A 125 7.82 -13.31 -12.24
C GLY A 125 8.91 -12.33 -11.76
N VAL A 126 9.72 -12.72 -10.78
CA VAL A 126 10.72 -11.86 -10.16
C VAL A 126 12.13 -12.21 -10.66
N ARG A 127 12.88 -11.17 -11.08
CA ARG A 127 14.29 -11.29 -11.43
C ARG A 127 15.20 -10.93 -10.26
N SER A 128 14.95 -9.83 -9.61
CA SER A 128 15.68 -9.34 -8.43
C SER A 128 14.78 -8.40 -7.62
N ALA A 129 15.15 -8.16 -6.37
CA ALA A 129 14.48 -7.21 -5.51
C ALA A 129 15.50 -6.34 -4.76
N VAL A 130 15.16 -5.07 -4.59
CA VAL A 130 15.83 -4.15 -3.68
C VAL A 130 14.83 -3.75 -2.62
N LEU A 131 15.19 -3.94 -1.37
CA LEU A 131 14.33 -3.73 -0.21
C LEU A 131 14.98 -2.68 0.69
N ASP A 132 14.37 -1.50 0.76
CA ASP A 132 14.81 -0.41 1.61
C ASP A 132 13.91 -0.28 2.83
N SER A 133 14.50 -0.27 4.04
CA SER A 133 13.74 -0.21 5.31
C SER A 133 12.78 -1.41 5.45
N VAL A 134 13.33 -2.61 5.50
CA VAL A 134 12.58 -3.87 5.43
C VAL A 134 11.51 -3.98 6.52
N PHE A 135 10.27 -4.16 6.08
CA PHE A 135 9.12 -4.51 6.92
C PHE A 135 8.81 -6.00 6.70
N PRO A 136 9.22 -6.90 7.63
CA PRO A 136 9.17 -8.34 7.40
C PRO A 136 7.74 -8.86 7.32
N LEU A 137 7.59 -10.02 6.67
CA LEU A 137 6.35 -10.79 6.76
C LEU A 137 6.16 -11.24 8.22
N PRO A 138 4.89 -11.36 8.69
CA PRO A 138 4.62 -11.98 9.98
C PRO A 138 5.26 -13.37 9.99
N GLU A 139 5.98 -13.70 11.05
CA GLU A 139 6.38 -15.08 11.28
C GLU A 139 5.11 -15.92 11.42
N THR A 140 4.82 -16.78 10.46
CA THR A 140 3.93 -17.91 10.71
C THR A 140 4.72 -18.81 11.65
N LEU A 141 4.41 -18.72 12.95
CA LEU A 141 4.84 -19.75 13.90
C LEU A 141 4.36 -21.08 13.30
N ALA A 142 5.32 -21.85 12.80
CA ALA A 142 5.04 -23.21 12.39
C ALA A 142 4.61 -23.95 13.65
N SER A 143 3.30 -24.20 13.76
CA SER A 143 2.70 -25.05 14.77
C SER A 143 2.99 -26.52 14.45
#